data_7f1798e90c1b26c0899044a3e093945b
#
_entry.id   7f1798e90c1b26c0899044a3e093945b
#
_cell.length_a   1.000
_cell.length_b   1.000
_cell.length_c   1.000
_cell.angle_alpha   90.00
_cell.angle_beta   90.00
_cell.angle_gamma   90.00
#
_symmetry.space_group_name_H-M   'P 1'
#
loop_
_entity.id
_entity.type
_entity.pdbx_description
1 polymer ?
#
loop_
_entity_poly.entity_id
_entity_poly.type
_entity_poly.pdbx_seq_one_letter_code
_entity_poly.pdbx_strand_id
1 'polypeptide(L)'
;MPTDVIAAARAAAEAEGKQGHKITLHFPSYMPVMQYAEDRSLRERLYRAYVTRASELADKPEFDNSPLMQELLALRQEEAKLLGFNNFAEASLVPKMASSPAQVMEFLRDLAARAKPYAQRDLEELKDFAKAALQMQSL
;
A
#
# COMPACT_ATOMS: atom_id res chain seq x y z
N MET A 1 2.40 -13.40 18.53
CA MET A 1 2.96 -12.04 18.29
C MET A 1 4.22 -11.84 19.14
N PRO A 2 5.25 -11.10 18.69
CA PRO A 2 6.44 -10.77 19.48
C PRO A 2 6.07 -10.03 20.77
N THR A 3 6.80 -10.30 21.86
CA THR A 3 6.49 -9.79 23.19
C THR A 3 6.67 -8.28 23.32
N ASP A 4 7.66 -7.73 22.66
CA ASP A 4 7.94 -6.30 22.57
C ASP A 4 6.81 -5.52 21.86
N VAL A 5 6.24 -6.08 20.80
CA VAL A 5 5.09 -5.50 20.09
C VAL A 5 3.85 -5.48 20.98
N ILE A 6 3.60 -6.55 21.73
CA ILE A 6 2.49 -6.61 22.68
C ILE A 6 2.68 -5.59 23.81
N ALA A 7 3.90 -5.48 24.35
CA ALA A 7 4.22 -4.51 25.39
C ALA A 7 4.04 -3.06 24.90
N ALA A 8 4.53 -2.75 23.70
CA ALA A 8 4.36 -1.42 23.09
C ALA A 8 2.88 -1.07 22.85
N ALA A 9 2.08 -2.03 22.35
CA ALA A 9 0.65 -1.82 22.13
C ALA A 9 -0.12 -1.60 23.45
N ARG A 10 0.28 -2.29 24.53
CA ARG A 10 -0.27 -2.10 25.88
C ARG A 10 0.09 -0.72 26.42
N ALA A 11 1.37 -0.34 26.39
CA ALA A 11 1.83 0.97 26.83
C ALA A 11 1.13 2.12 26.08
N ALA A 12 0.89 1.94 24.78
CA ALA A 12 0.16 2.91 23.96
C ALA A 12 -1.32 3.05 24.38
N ALA A 13 -1.96 1.97 24.82
CA ALA A 13 -3.33 2.02 25.36
C ALA A 13 -3.37 2.68 26.74
N GLU A 14 -2.44 2.33 27.63
CA GLU A 14 -2.30 2.88 28.99
C GLU A 14 -2.04 4.40 28.96
N ALA A 15 -1.21 4.87 28.01
CA ALA A 15 -0.94 6.29 27.83
C ALA A 15 -2.20 7.13 27.50
N GLU A 16 -3.25 6.47 26.98
CA GLU A 16 -4.56 7.08 26.72
C GLU A 16 -5.61 6.76 27.82
N GLY A 17 -5.19 6.17 28.93
CA GLY A 17 -6.11 5.75 30.01
C GLY A 17 -7.03 4.58 29.62
N LYS A 18 -6.68 3.80 28.60
CA LYS A 18 -7.46 2.66 28.09
C LYS A 18 -6.86 1.34 28.54
N GLN A 19 -7.72 0.37 28.76
CA GLN A 19 -7.31 -1.01 28.98
C GLN A 19 -7.11 -1.75 27.63
N GLY A 20 -6.26 -2.79 27.65
CA GLY A 20 -6.03 -3.63 26.48
C GLY A 20 -4.82 -3.20 25.65
N HIS A 21 -4.95 -3.23 24.33
CA HIS A 21 -3.86 -2.97 23.39
C HIS A 21 -4.32 -1.98 22.33
N LYS A 22 -3.55 -0.91 22.12
CA LYS A 22 -3.77 0.04 21.04
C LYS A 22 -2.94 -0.36 19.83
N ILE A 23 -3.61 -0.67 18.73
CA ILE A 23 -2.99 -0.92 17.42
C ILE A 23 -3.31 0.27 16.52
N THR A 24 -2.31 0.77 15.82
CA THR A 24 -2.45 1.88 14.87
C THR A 24 -2.11 1.41 13.45
N LEU A 25 -2.43 2.26 12.46
CA LEU A 25 -2.09 2.00 11.06
C LEU A 25 -0.67 2.46 10.69
N HIS A 26 0.13 2.93 11.66
CA HIS A 26 1.55 3.18 11.44
C HIS A 26 2.29 1.86 11.25
N PHE A 27 3.24 1.84 10.33
CA PHE A 27 3.94 0.63 9.90
C PHE A 27 4.50 -0.22 11.06
N PRO A 28 5.17 0.33 12.09
CA PRO A 28 5.68 -0.47 13.20
C PRO A 28 4.62 -1.15 14.05
N SER A 29 3.39 -0.63 14.08
CA SER A 29 2.25 -1.23 14.78
C SER A 29 1.46 -2.19 13.88
N TYR A 30 1.26 -1.81 12.61
CA TYR A 30 0.47 -2.55 11.63
C TYR A 30 1.13 -3.86 11.17
N MET A 31 2.40 -3.80 10.72
CA MET A 31 3.07 -4.94 10.10
C MET A 31 3.22 -6.16 11.01
N PRO A 32 3.61 -6.04 12.29
CA PRO A 32 3.70 -7.20 13.16
C PRO A 32 2.35 -7.90 13.38
N VAL A 33 1.25 -7.15 13.42
CA VAL A 33 -0.09 -7.75 13.52
C VAL A 33 -0.43 -8.53 12.25
N MET A 34 -0.14 -7.97 11.08
CA MET A 34 -0.36 -8.66 9.81
C MET A 34 0.47 -9.93 9.66
N GLN A 35 1.70 -9.95 10.20
CA GLN A 35 2.61 -11.08 10.11
C GLN A 35 2.35 -12.17 11.14
N TYR A 36 1.97 -11.80 12.37
CA TYR A 36 2.01 -12.72 13.51
C TYR A 36 0.67 -12.91 14.24
N ALA A 37 -0.35 -12.10 13.99
CA ALA A 37 -1.64 -12.32 14.63
C ALA A 37 -2.33 -13.55 14.03
N GLU A 38 -2.78 -14.49 14.87
CA GLU A 38 -3.50 -15.68 14.43
C GLU A 38 -4.95 -15.35 14.02
N ASP A 39 -5.57 -14.36 14.70
CA ASP A 39 -6.92 -13.90 14.39
C ASP A 39 -6.99 -13.26 13.00
N ARG A 40 -7.58 -14.01 12.05
CA ARG A 40 -7.77 -13.57 10.67
C ARG A 40 -8.69 -12.36 10.58
N SER A 41 -9.74 -12.28 11.42
CA SER A 41 -10.69 -11.19 11.40
C SER A 41 -10.05 -9.87 11.85
N LEU A 42 -9.14 -9.93 12.81
CA LEU A 42 -8.33 -8.77 13.21
C LEU A 42 -7.44 -8.30 12.06
N ARG A 43 -6.74 -9.21 11.38
CA ARG A 43 -5.91 -8.87 10.21
C ARG A 43 -6.74 -8.24 9.10
N GLU A 44 -7.91 -8.81 8.78
CA GLU A 44 -8.81 -8.28 7.75
C GLU A 44 -9.28 -6.85 8.07
N ARG A 45 -9.71 -6.60 9.29
CA ARG A 45 -10.12 -5.24 9.74
C ARG A 45 -8.98 -4.24 9.60
N LEU A 46 -7.77 -4.61 10.03
CA LEU A 46 -6.60 -3.73 9.90
C LEU A 46 -6.18 -3.52 8.46
N TYR A 47 -6.20 -4.58 7.65
CA TYR A 47 -5.91 -4.48 6.21
C TYR A 47 -6.89 -3.54 5.54
N ARG A 48 -8.20 -3.74 5.74
CA ARG A 48 -9.22 -2.88 5.17
C ARG A 48 -9.00 -1.42 5.58
N ALA A 49 -8.85 -1.15 6.88
CA ALA A 49 -8.62 0.20 7.37
C ALA A 49 -7.33 0.83 6.79
N TYR A 50 -6.30 0.02 6.55
CA TYR A 50 -5.04 0.49 5.97
C TYR A 50 -5.17 0.85 4.49
N VAL A 51 -5.79 -0.02 3.67
CA VAL A 51 -5.85 0.17 2.21
C VAL A 51 -6.92 1.14 1.75
N THR A 52 -7.96 1.38 2.58
CA THR A 52 -9.03 2.33 2.25
C THR A 52 -8.83 3.72 2.84
N ARG A 53 -7.69 3.97 3.50
CA ARG A 53 -7.42 5.31 4.09
C ARG A 53 -7.52 6.42 3.04
N ALA A 54 -8.18 7.49 3.43
CA ALA A 54 -8.34 8.71 2.63
C ALA A 54 -8.88 8.45 1.21
N SER A 55 -9.73 7.45 1.08
CA SER A 55 -10.46 7.13 -0.16
C SER A 55 -11.97 7.13 0.08
N GLU A 56 -12.72 7.08 -0.99
CA GLU A 56 -14.20 6.94 -0.98
C GLU A 56 -14.70 5.67 -0.29
N LEU A 57 -13.79 4.70 -0.04
CA LEU A 57 -14.10 3.43 0.65
C LEU A 57 -13.83 3.48 2.15
N ALA A 58 -13.32 4.61 2.68
CA ALA A 58 -13.04 4.77 4.09
C ALA A 58 -14.33 5.01 4.91
N ASP A 59 -14.30 4.63 6.19
CA ASP A 59 -15.42 4.86 7.11
C ASP A 59 -15.69 6.35 7.37
N LYS A 60 -14.76 7.23 7.00
CA LYS A 60 -14.80 8.68 7.24
C LYS A 60 -14.70 9.44 5.91
N PRO A 61 -15.84 9.74 5.27
CA PRO A 61 -15.86 10.41 3.97
C PRO A 61 -15.25 11.82 4.01
N GLU A 62 -15.22 12.48 5.16
CA GLU A 62 -14.56 13.77 5.32
C GLU A 62 -13.05 13.77 5.07
N PHE A 63 -12.43 12.60 5.06
CA PHE A 63 -11.01 12.41 4.73
C PHE A 63 -10.77 11.87 3.33
N ASP A 64 -11.80 11.77 2.49
CA ASP A 64 -11.63 11.32 1.11
C ASP A 64 -10.82 12.34 0.30
N ASN A 65 -9.66 11.88 -0.19
CA ASN A 65 -8.75 12.69 -1.00
C ASN A 65 -8.99 12.54 -2.52
N SER A 66 -9.97 11.75 -2.95
CA SER A 66 -10.23 11.52 -4.38
C SER A 66 -10.50 12.82 -5.14
N PRO A 67 -11.30 13.79 -4.63
CA PRO A 67 -11.49 15.07 -5.29
C PRO A 67 -10.19 15.89 -5.36
N LEU A 68 -9.38 15.87 -4.31
CA LEU A 68 -8.09 16.59 -4.27
C LEU A 68 -7.08 15.99 -5.26
N MET A 69 -7.11 14.67 -5.46
CA MET A 69 -6.27 14.01 -6.47
C MET A 69 -6.65 14.46 -7.88
N GLN A 70 -7.94 14.59 -8.18
CA GLN A 70 -8.42 15.08 -9.47
C GLN A 70 -8.01 16.53 -9.72
N GLU A 71 -8.20 17.40 -8.73
CA GLU A 71 -7.77 18.81 -8.81
C GLU A 71 -6.27 18.92 -9.01
N LEU A 72 -5.47 18.16 -8.26
CA LEU A 72 -4.01 18.13 -8.39
C LEU A 72 -3.56 17.70 -9.79
N LEU A 73 -4.22 16.71 -10.40
CA LEU A 73 -3.91 16.29 -11.76
C LEU A 73 -4.26 17.36 -12.79
N ALA A 74 -5.36 18.07 -12.61
CA ALA A 74 -5.75 19.19 -13.48
C ALA A 74 -4.74 20.33 -13.40
N LEU A 75 -4.37 20.74 -12.18
CA LEU A 75 -3.37 21.80 -11.95
C LEU A 75 -2.00 21.46 -12.53
N ARG A 76 -1.55 20.20 -12.37
CA ARG A 76 -0.30 19.74 -12.97
C ARG A 76 -0.32 19.75 -14.49
N GLN A 77 -1.47 19.45 -15.11
CA GLN A 77 -1.62 19.54 -16.56
C GLN A 77 -1.58 21.00 -17.04
N GLU A 78 -2.18 21.91 -16.29
CA GLU A 78 -2.12 23.35 -16.60
C GLU A 78 -0.70 23.88 -16.46
N GLU A 79 0.00 23.56 -15.37
CA GLU A 79 1.39 23.90 -15.14
C GLU A 79 2.27 23.43 -16.31
N ALA A 80 2.14 22.17 -16.71
CA ALA A 80 2.91 21.61 -17.82
C ALA A 80 2.69 22.41 -19.13
N LYS A 81 1.45 22.76 -19.44
CA LYS A 81 1.12 23.57 -20.62
C LYS A 81 1.72 24.98 -20.57
N LEU A 82 1.65 25.62 -19.40
CA LEU A 82 2.24 26.96 -19.21
C LEU A 82 3.76 26.93 -19.40
N LEU A 83 4.41 25.85 -19.05
CA LEU A 83 5.85 25.62 -19.22
C LEU A 83 6.25 25.13 -20.64
N GLY A 84 5.26 24.91 -21.53
CA GLY A 84 5.49 24.47 -22.89
C GLY A 84 5.64 22.95 -23.07
N PHE A 85 5.25 22.15 -22.07
CA PHE A 85 5.26 20.70 -22.15
C PHE A 85 3.87 20.13 -22.51
N ASN A 86 3.83 18.95 -23.12
CA ASN A 86 2.56 18.30 -23.47
C ASN A 86 1.83 17.74 -22.22
N ASN A 87 2.58 17.34 -21.22
CA ASN A 87 2.07 16.78 -19.97
C ASN A 87 3.07 16.97 -18.83
N PHE A 88 2.57 16.74 -17.59
CA PHE A 88 3.40 16.90 -16.38
C PHE A 88 4.54 15.87 -16.29
N ALA A 89 4.41 14.70 -16.91
CA ALA A 89 5.49 13.71 -16.91
C ALA A 89 6.72 14.24 -17.66
N GLU A 90 6.54 14.92 -18.79
CA GLU A 90 7.63 15.59 -19.51
C GLU A 90 8.29 16.67 -18.65
N ALA A 91 7.51 17.57 -18.07
CA ALA A 91 8.02 18.62 -17.17
C ALA A 91 8.78 18.01 -15.97
N SER A 92 8.24 16.96 -15.37
CA SER A 92 8.83 16.26 -14.21
C SER A 92 10.16 15.57 -14.54
N LEU A 93 10.41 15.22 -15.81
CA LEU A 93 11.64 14.54 -16.22
C LEU A 93 12.81 15.50 -16.49
N VAL A 94 12.56 16.79 -16.68
CA VAL A 94 13.60 17.78 -17.02
C VAL A 94 14.84 17.68 -16.10
N PRO A 95 14.71 17.61 -14.76
CA PRO A 95 15.85 17.48 -13.87
C PRO A 95 16.29 16.02 -13.63
N LYS A 96 15.75 15.03 -14.37
CA LYS A 96 15.98 13.60 -14.14
C LYS A 96 16.80 12.97 -15.26
N MET A 97 17.26 11.73 -15.00
CA MET A 97 18.16 11.02 -15.94
C MET A 97 17.45 10.46 -17.18
N ALA A 98 16.15 10.14 -17.08
CA ALA A 98 15.40 9.62 -18.22
C ALA A 98 15.07 10.71 -19.22
N SER A 99 15.29 10.45 -20.51
CA SER A 99 15.12 11.44 -21.57
C SER A 99 13.66 11.69 -21.99
N SER A 100 12.76 10.76 -21.71
CA SER A 100 11.34 10.88 -22.06
C SER A 100 10.44 9.96 -21.23
N PRO A 101 9.14 10.29 -21.09
CA PRO A 101 8.16 9.37 -20.50
C PRO A 101 8.08 8.03 -21.24
N ALA A 102 8.27 8.02 -22.56
CA ALA A 102 8.28 6.80 -23.36
C ALA A 102 9.41 5.85 -22.93
N GLN A 103 10.63 6.38 -22.75
CA GLN A 103 11.77 5.59 -22.26
C GLN A 103 11.49 4.97 -20.88
N VAL A 104 10.89 5.73 -19.97
CA VAL A 104 10.52 5.21 -18.64
C VAL A 104 9.49 4.08 -18.76
N MET A 105 8.47 4.27 -19.60
CA MET A 105 7.42 3.27 -19.81
C MET A 105 7.95 1.99 -20.47
N GLU A 106 8.85 2.10 -21.43
CA GLU A 106 9.49 0.96 -22.08
C GLU A 106 10.32 0.16 -21.07
N PHE A 107 11.15 0.84 -20.29
CA PHE A 107 11.94 0.21 -19.22
C PHE A 107 11.05 -0.54 -18.21
N LEU A 108 9.99 0.10 -17.73
CA LEU A 108 9.08 -0.51 -16.74
C LEU A 108 8.32 -1.71 -17.33
N ARG A 109 7.91 -1.64 -18.60
CA ARG A 109 7.24 -2.75 -19.29
C ARG A 109 8.17 -3.94 -19.50
N ASP A 110 9.41 -3.71 -19.92
CA ASP A 110 10.42 -4.76 -20.05
C ASP A 110 10.69 -5.43 -18.70
N LEU A 111 10.90 -4.63 -17.65
CA LEU A 111 11.10 -5.14 -16.30
C LEU A 111 9.90 -5.98 -15.82
N ALA A 112 8.67 -5.47 -16.02
CA ALA A 112 7.45 -6.20 -15.65
C ALA A 112 7.28 -7.50 -16.44
N ALA A 113 7.58 -7.51 -17.74
CA ALA A 113 7.52 -8.70 -18.57
C ALA A 113 8.51 -9.79 -18.10
N ARG A 114 9.70 -9.39 -17.67
CA ARG A 114 10.71 -10.31 -17.12
C ARG A 114 10.36 -10.80 -15.72
N ALA A 115 9.85 -9.93 -14.84
CA ALA A 115 9.55 -10.27 -13.45
C ALA A 115 8.28 -11.10 -13.30
N LYS A 116 7.24 -10.85 -14.10
CA LYS A 116 5.92 -11.45 -13.95
C LYS A 116 5.92 -13.00 -13.93
N PRO A 117 6.64 -13.72 -14.82
CA PRO A 117 6.65 -15.18 -14.78
C PRO A 117 7.22 -15.75 -13.46
N TYR A 118 8.23 -15.08 -12.88
CA TYR A 118 8.80 -15.49 -11.60
C TYR A 118 7.83 -15.24 -10.47
N ALA A 119 7.19 -14.06 -10.42
CA ALA A 119 6.19 -13.77 -9.41
C ALA A 119 4.97 -14.72 -9.48
N GLN A 120 4.58 -15.14 -10.68
CA GLN A 120 3.52 -16.14 -10.85
C GLN A 120 3.94 -17.51 -10.29
N ARG A 121 5.16 -17.97 -10.59
CA ARG A 121 5.69 -19.21 -10.03
C ARG A 121 5.76 -19.17 -8.51
N ASP A 122 6.32 -18.10 -7.95
CA ASP A 122 6.43 -17.91 -6.49
C ASP A 122 5.05 -17.90 -5.83
N LEU A 123 4.04 -17.32 -6.48
CA LEU A 123 2.66 -17.33 -6.00
C LEU A 123 2.06 -18.76 -5.99
N GLU A 124 2.31 -19.56 -7.04
CA GLU A 124 1.80 -20.94 -7.07
C GLU A 124 2.51 -21.81 -6.03
N GLU A 125 3.82 -21.67 -5.86
CA GLU A 125 4.57 -22.35 -4.79
C GLU A 125 4.01 -22.01 -3.40
N LEU A 126 3.71 -20.72 -3.17
CA LEU A 126 3.10 -20.24 -1.92
C LEU A 126 1.69 -20.82 -1.71
N LYS A 127 0.87 -20.86 -2.75
CA LYS A 127 -0.47 -21.47 -2.69
C LYS A 127 -0.40 -22.96 -2.35
N ASP A 128 0.50 -23.71 -2.99
CA ASP A 128 0.64 -25.14 -2.73
C ASP A 128 1.13 -25.40 -1.30
N PHE A 129 2.09 -24.63 -0.83
CA PHE A 129 2.50 -24.67 0.57
C PHE A 129 1.33 -24.36 1.54
N ALA A 130 0.56 -23.31 1.26
CA ALA A 130 -0.55 -22.91 2.12
C ALA A 130 -1.67 -23.94 2.12
N LYS A 131 -2.01 -24.57 0.99
CA LYS A 131 -2.97 -25.67 0.91
C LYS A 131 -2.53 -26.85 1.79
N ALA A 132 -1.27 -27.25 1.70
CA ALA A 132 -0.71 -28.34 2.50
C ALA A 132 -0.69 -27.99 3.99
N ALA A 133 -0.22 -26.79 4.35
CA ALA A 133 -0.10 -26.36 5.75
C ALA A 133 -1.46 -26.14 6.44
N LEU A 134 -2.47 -25.65 5.70
CA LEU A 134 -3.80 -25.35 6.22
C LEU A 134 -4.82 -26.48 5.96
N GLN A 135 -4.41 -27.55 5.29
CA GLN A 135 -5.28 -28.67 4.86
C GLN A 135 -6.51 -28.20 4.06
N MET A 136 -6.34 -27.15 3.26
CA MET A 136 -7.39 -26.57 2.43
C MET A 136 -7.38 -27.17 1.02
N GLN A 137 -8.57 -27.40 0.44
CA GLN A 137 -8.69 -27.90 -0.93
C GLN A 137 -8.49 -26.78 -1.99
N SER A 138 -8.74 -25.55 -1.62
CA SER A 138 -8.52 -24.36 -2.49
C SER A 138 -8.15 -23.14 -1.66
N LEU A 139 -7.40 -22.20 -2.27
CA LEU A 139 -7.09 -20.87 -1.76
C LEU A 139 -7.66 -19.82 -2.70
#